data_462b7dde8c94f27d672c807db5fa477c
#
_entry.id   462b7dde8c94f27d672c807db5fa477c
#
_cell.length_a   1.000
_cell.length_b   1.000
_cell.length_c   1.000
_cell.angle_alpha   90.00
_cell.angle_beta   90.00
_cell.angle_gamma   90.00
#
_symmetry.space_group_name_H-M   'P 1'
#
loop_
_entity.id
_entity.type
_entity.pdbx_description
1 polymer ?
#
loop_
_entity_poly.entity_id
_entity_poly.type
_entity_poly.pdbx_seq_one_letter_code
_entity_poly.pdbx_strand_id
1 'polypeptide(L)'
;SIFTALVITKVIMKLLYNFGLTKPSMYGKTTHRRTYDILSIKKWTITVSIVLIVIGFITMGVQSALGNRALNFSLEFVGGSTTSFTFDKEYSQSEIENDIIPVIRDAAGITEVQQQKVQNSTKVSFKTTDLSLEQREAVEEAVTAKFPIEDGSIVETDTISSSVSSTMKKNAILSVILATIAMLIYIFARFRDIKFALAAVMALLQDVLVVITFYAVFRVPVGNTFIACMLTIVGYSINGTIIIFDRIREMLKSANSKTNITELVNSAITSTLTRNINTTITTLIMLVMLYILGVTSVKEFSLPLIVGIIVGFYSSVFLTSSFWYMLGGKNRGVIDEAVNKRKKAESIGKDGAQV
;
A
#
# COMPACT_ATOMS: atom_id res chain seq x y z
N SER A 1 -12.32 15.70 5.74
CA SER A 1 -12.68 14.48 6.52
C SER A 1 -12.83 14.74 8.03
N ILE A 2 -11.90 15.44 8.70
CA ILE A 2 -12.02 15.75 10.14
C ILE A 2 -13.28 16.57 10.43
N PHE A 3 -13.53 17.63 9.66
CA PHE A 3 -14.75 18.44 9.79
C PHE A 3 -16.01 17.59 9.62
N THR A 4 -16.05 16.74 8.60
CA THR A 4 -17.20 15.84 8.34
C THR A 4 -17.41 14.87 9.50
N ALA A 5 -16.35 14.24 10.00
CA ALA A 5 -16.42 13.27 11.08
C ALA A 5 -16.82 13.89 12.42
N LEU A 6 -16.35 15.10 12.76
CA LEU A 6 -16.61 15.72 14.06
C LEU A 6 -17.84 16.62 14.06
N VAL A 7 -18.08 17.36 13.00
CA VAL A 7 -19.16 18.36 12.96
C VAL A 7 -20.41 17.80 12.29
N ILE A 8 -20.31 17.38 11.03
CA ILE A 8 -21.46 16.92 10.24
C ILE A 8 -22.08 15.67 10.86
N THR A 9 -21.26 14.68 11.23
CA THR A 9 -21.76 13.46 11.88
C THR A 9 -22.46 13.77 13.20
N LYS A 10 -21.92 14.69 14.01
CA LYS A 10 -22.57 15.09 15.26
C LYS A 10 -23.91 15.80 15.03
N VAL A 11 -24.01 16.63 14.00
CA VAL A 11 -25.26 17.30 13.62
C VAL A 11 -26.29 16.26 13.16
N ILE A 12 -25.90 15.35 12.28
CA ILE A 12 -26.77 14.27 11.80
C ILE A 12 -27.28 13.41 12.97
N MET A 13 -26.39 13.01 13.88
CA MET A 13 -26.77 12.20 15.05
C MET A 13 -27.75 12.94 15.97
N LYS A 14 -27.56 14.26 16.17
CA LYS A 14 -28.54 15.08 16.92
C LYS A 14 -29.92 15.16 16.22
N LEU A 15 -29.91 15.33 14.90
CA LEU A 15 -31.15 15.35 14.12
C LEU A 15 -31.88 14.00 14.23
N LEU A 16 -31.20 12.88 14.04
CA LEU A 16 -31.75 11.54 14.19
C LEU A 16 -32.36 11.32 15.60
N TYR A 17 -31.62 11.75 16.64
CA TYR A 17 -32.15 11.69 18.01
C TYR A 17 -33.42 12.51 18.19
N ASN A 18 -33.47 13.73 17.64
CA ASN A 18 -34.66 14.59 17.69
C ASN A 18 -35.83 14.04 16.87
N PHE A 19 -35.58 13.25 15.80
CA PHE A 19 -36.59 12.53 15.02
C PHE A 19 -37.14 11.27 15.72
N GLY A 20 -36.75 11.01 16.99
CA GLY A 20 -37.29 9.92 17.80
C GLY A 20 -36.46 8.63 17.77
N LEU A 21 -35.29 8.63 17.13
CA LEU A 21 -34.32 7.51 17.18
C LEU A 21 -33.53 7.55 18.50
N THR A 22 -34.20 7.31 19.64
CA THR A 22 -33.60 7.46 20.97
C THR A 22 -33.05 6.18 21.53
N LYS A 23 -33.47 5.01 21.02
CA LYS A 23 -33.06 3.70 21.57
C LYS A 23 -31.68 3.30 21.07
N PRO A 24 -30.72 2.87 21.95
CA PRO A 24 -29.40 2.41 21.57
C PRO A 24 -29.41 1.28 20.51
N SER A 25 -30.45 0.42 20.54
CA SER A 25 -30.61 -0.67 19.58
C SER A 25 -30.82 -0.22 18.13
N MET A 26 -31.23 1.03 17.91
CA MET A 26 -31.42 1.62 16.58
C MET A 26 -30.07 2.05 15.95
N TYR A 27 -29.03 2.25 16.78
CA TYR A 27 -27.69 2.65 16.37
C TYR A 27 -26.70 1.47 16.25
N GLY A 28 -27.15 0.25 16.50
CA GLY A 28 -26.39 -0.97 16.39
C GLY A 28 -26.64 -1.93 17.57
N LYS A 29 -26.35 -3.21 17.34
CA LYS A 29 -26.40 -4.22 18.40
C LYS A 29 -25.05 -4.31 19.07
N THR A 30 -24.98 -4.11 20.38
CA THR A 30 -23.83 -4.48 21.20
C THR A 30 -23.80 -6.01 21.33
N THR A 31 -23.10 -6.67 20.45
CA THR A 31 -22.94 -8.13 20.55
C THR A 31 -21.70 -8.41 21.40
N HIS A 32 -21.87 -9.13 22.51
CA HIS A 32 -20.75 -9.73 23.23
C HIS A 32 -20.09 -10.74 22.29
N ARG A 33 -18.99 -10.34 21.67
CA ARG A 33 -18.23 -11.22 20.76
C ARG A 33 -17.32 -12.12 21.57
N ARG A 34 -17.32 -13.40 21.22
CA ARG A 34 -16.30 -14.34 21.68
C ARG A 34 -14.93 -13.80 21.25
N THR A 35 -13.97 -13.78 22.16
CA THR A 35 -12.58 -13.38 21.86
C THR A 35 -11.97 -14.37 20.88
N TYR A 36 -11.43 -13.87 19.76
CA TYR A 36 -10.70 -14.67 18.80
C TYR A 36 -9.25 -14.86 19.28
N ASP A 37 -8.75 -16.10 19.21
CA ASP A 37 -7.36 -16.39 19.58
C ASP A 37 -6.42 -16.15 18.38
N ILE A 38 -6.15 -14.88 18.09
CA ILE A 38 -5.33 -14.43 16.95
C ILE A 38 -3.85 -14.72 17.20
N LEU A 39 -3.40 -14.63 18.46
CA LEU A 39 -2.00 -14.89 18.77
C LEU A 39 -1.60 -16.37 18.63
N SER A 40 -2.55 -17.32 18.66
CA SER A 40 -2.23 -18.75 18.43
C SER A 40 -1.75 -19.00 17.00
N ILE A 41 -2.30 -18.28 16.03
CA ILE A 41 -1.97 -18.44 14.60
C ILE A 41 -0.77 -17.58 14.15
N LYS A 42 -0.09 -16.86 15.06
CA LYS A 42 1.01 -15.95 14.73
C LYS A 42 2.14 -16.56 13.88
N LYS A 43 2.49 -17.83 14.14
CA LYS A 43 3.51 -18.53 13.34
C LYS A 43 3.07 -18.70 11.90
N TRP A 44 1.81 -19.08 11.68
CA TRP A 44 1.21 -19.24 10.36
C TRP A 44 1.17 -17.91 9.59
N THR A 45 0.70 -16.85 10.24
CA THR A 45 0.60 -15.53 9.60
C THR A 45 1.98 -14.98 9.23
N ILE A 46 2.96 -15.09 10.10
CA ILE A 46 4.35 -14.69 9.81
C ILE A 46 4.92 -15.54 8.64
N THR A 47 4.70 -16.85 8.66
CA THR A 47 5.18 -17.73 7.58
C THR A 47 4.56 -17.37 6.22
N VAL A 48 3.25 -17.11 6.17
CA VAL A 48 2.59 -16.67 4.93
C VAL A 48 3.21 -15.38 4.40
N SER A 49 3.47 -14.40 5.27
CA SER A 49 4.14 -13.16 4.87
C SER A 49 5.55 -13.38 4.33
N ILE A 50 6.34 -14.23 4.98
CA ILE A 50 7.70 -14.57 4.52
C ILE A 50 7.64 -15.26 3.15
N VAL A 51 6.72 -16.22 2.97
CA VAL A 51 6.56 -16.92 1.69
C VAL A 51 6.20 -15.95 0.57
N LEU A 52 5.28 -15.03 0.79
CA LEU A 52 4.92 -14.01 -0.20
C LEU A 52 6.13 -13.14 -0.58
N ILE A 53 6.92 -12.70 0.40
CA ILE A 53 8.12 -11.90 0.15
C ILE A 53 9.16 -12.70 -0.63
N VAL A 54 9.39 -13.97 -0.26
CA VAL A 54 10.33 -14.86 -0.96
C VAL A 54 9.93 -15.07 -2.41
N ILE A 55 8.63 -15.25 -2.70
CA ILE A 55 8.12 -15.33 -4.08
C ILE A 55 8.50 -14.07 -4.86
N GLY A 56 8.37 -12.89 -4.25
CA GLY A 56 8.77 -11.63 -4.89
C GLY A 56 10.26 -11.59 -5.24
N PHE A 57 11.11 -11.96 -4.30
CA PHE A 57 12.56 -12.02 -4.56
C PHE A 57 12.94 -13.06 -5.60
N ILE A 58 12.32 -14.24 -5.59
CA ILE A 58 12.53 -15.26 -6.62
C ILE A 58 12.11 -14.72 -7.99
N THR A 59 10.93 -14.10 -8.09
CA THR A 59 10.46 -13.53 -9.35
C THR A 59 11.40 -12.46 -9.89
N MET A 60 11.88 -11.54 -9.02
CA MET A 60 12.87 -10.53 -9.40
C MET A 60 14.18 -11.15 -9.86
N GLY A 61 14.65 -12.21 -9.18
CA GLY A 61 15.86 -12.94 -9.56
C GLY A 61 15.74 -13.66 -10.90
N VAL A 62 14.61 -14.34 -11.14
CA VAL A 62 14.33 -15.02 -12.42
C VAL A 62 14.27 -14.01 -13.57
N GLN A 63 13.58 -12.89 -13.39
CA GLN A 63 13.52 -11.84 -14.41
C GLN A 63 14.91 -11.29 -14.74
N SER A 64 15.74 -11.07 -13.71
CA SER A 64 17.11 -10.61 -13.89
C SER A 64 17.98 -11.64 -14.62
N ALA A 65 17.81 -12.93 -14.33
CA ALA A 65 18.51 -14.03 -15.00
C ALA A 65 18.10 -14.18 -16.48
N LEU A 66 16.85 -13.83 -16.81
CA LEU A 66 16.34 -13.82 -18.20
C LEU A 66 16.76 -12.56 -18.99
N GLY A 67 17.61 -11.69 -18.43
CA GLY A 67 18.04 -10.44 -19.07
C GLY A 67 17.05 -9.29 -18.97
N ASN A 68 15.91 -9.49 -18.28
CA ASN A 68 14.93 -8.45 -18.03
C ASN A 68 15.29 -7.65 -16.77
N ARG A 69 14.75 -6.44 -16.65
CA ARG A 69 14.83 -5.70 -15.38
C ARG A 69 13.99 -6.39 -14.29
N ALA A 70 14.51 -6.46 -13.07
CA ALA A 70 13.84 -7.07 -11.91
C ALA A 70 12.41 -6.54 -11.70
N LEU A 71 12.22 -5.23 -11.88
CA LEU A 71 10.92 -4.55 -11.87
C LEU A 71 10.66 -3.89 -13.23
N ASN A 72 9.40 -3.72 -13.60
CA ASN A 72 8.99 -3.01 -14.80
C ASN A 72 8.98 -1.50 -14.53
N PHE A 73 10.14 -0.84 -14.63
CA PHE A 73 10.20 0.60 -14.42
C PHE A 73 9.50 1.36 -15.56
N SER A 74 8.72 2.38 -15.20
CA SER A 74 8.11 3.28 -16.15
C SER A 74 9.14 4.25 -16.75
N LEU A 75 8.75 4.93 -17.82
CA LEU A 75 9.57 5.93 -18.49
C LEU A 75 10.09 7.01 -17.53
N GLU A 76 9.28 7.41 -16.57
CA GLU A 76 9.63 8.39 -15.54
C GLU A 76 10.90 8.04 -14.75
N PHE A 77 11.17 6.73 -14.58
CA PHE A 77 12.33 6.26 -13.83
C PHE A 77 13.47 5.76 -14.72
N VAL A 78 13.20 5.42 -15.96
CA VAL A 78 14.24 4.94 -16.89
C VAL A 78 14.79 6.08 -17.74
N GLY A 79 13.93 7.03 -18.10
CA GLY A 79 14.17 7.97 -19.19
C GLY A 79 13.95 7.31 -20.54
N GLY A 80 13.90 8.10 -21.59
CA GLY A 80 13.71 7.64 -22.96
C GLY A 80 12.40 8.14 -23.56
N SER A 81 11.95 7.50 -24.63
CA SER A 81 10.71 7.83 -25.35
C SER A 81 9.74 6.65 -25.31
N THR A 82 8.45 6.95 -25.23
CA THR A 82 7.38 5.97 -25.43
C THR A 82 6.52 6.44 -26.59
N THR A 83 6.48 5.66 -27.65
CA THR A 83 5.61 5.92 -28.80
C THR A 83 4.48 4.90 -28.81
N SER A 84 3.23 5.37 -28.82
CA SER A 84 2.04 4.53 -28.76
C SER A 84 1.29 4.63 -30.09
N PHE A 85 1.04 3.47 -30.69
CA PHE A 85 0.26 3.34 -31.92
C PHE A 85 -1.05 2.62 -31.59
N THR A 86 -2.17 3.11 -32.14
CA THR A 86 -3.44 2.39 -32.14
C THR A 86 -3.64 1.80 -33.53
N PHE A 87 -3.51 0.49 -33.65
CA PHE A 87 -3.62 -0.24 -34.91
C PHE A 87 -5.08 -0.52 -35.24
N ASP A 88 -5.35 -0.79 -36.55
CA ASP A 88 -6.68 -1.18 -37.02
C ASP A 88 -7.12 -2.57 -36.57
N LYS A 89 -6.14 -3.43 -36.19
CA LYS A 89 -6.37 -4.77 -35.71
C LYS A 89 -5.52 -5.06 -34.47
N GLU A 90 -5.91 -6.10 -33.75
CA GLU A 90 -5.12 -6.62 -32.63
C GLU A 90 -3.96 -7.48 -33.14
N TYR A 91 -2.71 -7.08 -32.86
CA TYR A 91 -1.51 -7.86 -33.14
C TYR A 91 -1.18 -8.77 -31.96
N SER A 92 -0.79 -10.02 -32.26
CA SER A 92 -0.27 -10.94 -31.26
C SER A 92 1.12 -10.51 -30.77
N GLN A 93 1.54 -11.00 -29.62
CA GLN A 93 2.86 -10.69 -29.07
C GLN A 93 3.98 -11.09 -30.03
N SER A 94 3.84 -12.23 -30.70
CA SER A 94 4.81 -12.74 -31.69
C SER A 94 4.92 -11.83 -32.92
N GLU A 95 3.80 -11.32 -33.45
CA GLU A 95 3.78 -10.38 -34.59
C GLU A 95 4.44 -9.06 -34.19
N ILE A 96 4.19 -8.57 -32.98
CA ILE A 96 4.82 -7.34 -32.50
C ILE A 96 6.34 -7.52 -32.39
N GLU A 97 6.80 -8.64 -31.84
CA GLU A 97 8.24 -8.92 -31.65
C GLU A 97 8.98 -9.16 -32.97
N ASN A 98 8.35 -9.86 -33.91
CA ASN A 98 9.02 -10.29 -35.15
C ASN A 98 8.86 -9.31 -36.31
N ASP A 99 7.74 -8.56 -36.36
CA ASP A 99 7.42 -7.70 -37.49
C ASP A 99 7.53 -6.22 -37.16
N ILE A 100 6.98 -5.75 -36.03
CA ILE A 100 6.91 -4.32 -35.69
C ILE A 100 8.21 -3.81 -35.06
N ILE A 101 8.74 -4.51 -34.05
CA ILE A 101 9.94 -4.11 -33.33
C ILE A 101 11.17 -3.95 -34.24
N PRO A 102 11.44 -4.84 -35.22
CA PRO A 102 12.55 -4.64 -36.14
C PRO A 102 12.43 -3.35 -36.96
N VAL A 103 11.23 -2.99 -37.39
CA VAL A 103 10.99 -1.73 -38.15
C VAL A 103 11.31 -0.51 -37.29
N ILE A 104 10.92 -0.52 -36.01
CA ILE A 104 11.24 0.57 -35.08
C ILE A 104 12.74 0.64 -34.82
N ARG A 105 13.43 -0.50 -34.65
CA ARG A 105 14.88 -0.57 -34.45
C ARG A 105 15.65 0.02 -35.63
N ASP A 106 15.27 -0.38 -36.83
CA ASP A 106 15.92 0.06 -38.05
C ASP A 106 15.69 1.55 -38.29
N ALA A 107 14.46 2.04 -38.12
CA ALA A 107 14.11 3.43 -38.32
C ALA A 107 14.79 4.38 -37.32
N ALA A 108 14.87 3.99 -36.06
CA ALA A 108 15.49 4.80 -35.00
C ALA A 108 17.00 4.57 -34.84
N GLY A 109 17.56 3.51 -35.43
CA GLY A 109 18.98 3.12 -35.25
C GLY A 109 19.30 2.69 -33.82
N ILE A 110 18.35 2.03 -33.12
CA ILE A 110 18.46 1.63 -31.72
C ILE A 110 18.40 0.12 -31.57
N THR A 111 18.96 -0.42 -30.48
CA THR A 111 18.98 -1.86 -30.20
C THR A 111 17.89 -2.28 -29.22
N GLU A 112 17.55 -1.44 -28.26
CA GLU A 112 16.57 -1.75 -27.22
C GLU A 112 15.20 -1.13 -27.50
N VAL A 113 14.21 -1.98 -27.77
CA VAL A 113 12.81 -1.63 -27.86
C VAL A 113 12.03 -2.57 -26.96
N GLN A 114 11.27 -2.04 -26.03
CA GLN A 114 10.39 -2.81 -25.17
C GLN A 114 8.93 -2.53 -25.53
N GLN A 115 8.16 -3.57 -25.77
CA GLN A 115 6.73 -3.45 -26.02
C GLN A 115 5.94 -3.49 -24.71
N GLN A 116 4.87 -2.72 -24.67
CA GLN A 116 3.84 -2.79 -23.64
C GLN A 116 2.48 -2.79 -24.30
N LYS A 117 1.83 -3.96 -24.29
CA LYS A 117 0.48 -4.15 -24.82
C LYS A 117 -0.50 -4.34 -23.66
N VAL A 118 -1.65 -3.68 -23.75
CA VAL A 118 -2.80 -3.97 -22.87
C VAL A 118 -3.57 -5.14 -23.50
N GLN A 119 -3.90 -6.16 -22.71
CA GLN A 119 -4.70 -7.31 -23.20
C GLN A 119 -6.01 -6.84 -23.84
N ASN A 120 -6.36 -7.42 -24.97
CA ASN A 120 -7.55 -7.08 -25.76
C ASN A 120 -7.61 -5.61 -26.20
N SER A 121 -6.46 -5.03 -26.52
CA SER A 121 -6.35 -3.66 -27.03
C SER A 121 -5.59 -3.63 -28.35
N THR A 122 -6.05 -2.77 -29.25
CA THR A 122 -5.34 -2.42 -30.50
C THR A 122 -4.19 -1.44 -30.26
N LYS A 123 -4.14 -0.81 -29.06
CA LYS A 123 -3.07 0.13 -28.68
C LYS A 123 -1.84 -0.62 -28.16
N VAL A 124 -0.70 -0.36 -28.80
CA VAL A 124 0.60 -0.89 -28.40
C VAL A 124 1.56 0.26 -28.19
N SER A 125 2.24 0.26 -27.04
CA SER A 125 3.24 1.27 -26.69
C SER A 125 4.63 0.67 -26.78
N PHE A 126 5.55 1.38 -27.41
CA PHE A 126 6.95 0.99 -27.58
C PHE A 126 7.84 1.93 -26.79
N LYS A 127 8.55 1.38 -25.81
CA LYS A 127 9.53 2.11 -25.00
C LYS A 127 10.90 1.95 -25.61
N THR A 128 11.57 3.07 -25.84
CA THR A 128 12.88 3.17 -26.44
C THR A 128 13.83 4.01 -25.58
N THR A 129 15.10 4.05 -25.92
CA THR A 129 16.01 5.08 -25.43
C THR A 129 15.52 6.47 -25.87
N ASP A 130 16.15 7.53 -25.37
CA ASP A 130 15.79 8.90 -25.74
C ASP A 130 15.98 9.09 -27.25
N LEU A 131 14.90 9.43 -27.97
CA LEU A 131 14.90 9.63 -29.42
C LEU A 131 14.90 11.13 -29.75
N SER A 132 15.72 11.52 -30.72
CA SER A 132 15.64 12.86 -31.29
C SER A 132 14.30 13.04 -32.04
N LEU A 133 13.97 14.30 -32.39
CA LEU A 133 12.75 14.57 -33.15
C LEU A 133 12.75 13.83 -34.48
N GLU A 134 13.89 13.87 -35.20
CA GLU A 134 14.06 13.19 -36.50
C GLU A 134 13.88 11.68 -36.40
N GLN A 135 14.42 11.06 -35.32
CA GLN A 135 14.24 9.63 -35.09
C GLN A 135 12.78 9.26 -34.80
N ARG A 136 12.04 10.11 -34.07
CA ARG A 136 10.61 9.88 -33.80
C ARG A 136 9.77 9.95 -35.07
N GLU A 137 9.99 10.98 -35.90
CA GLU A 137 9.33 11.14 -37.19
C GLU A 137 9.63 9.94 -38.11
N ALA A 138 10.89 9.48 -38.14
CA ALA A 138 11.28 8.29 -38.89
C ALA A 138 10.60 7.01 -38.39
N VAL A 139 10.45 6.83 -37.09
CA VAL A 139 9.73 5.68 -36.50
C VAL A 139 8.25 5.75 -36.86
N GLU A 140 7.64 6.92 -36.69
CA GLU A 140 6.21 7.13 -37.03
C GLU A 140 5.95 6.83 -38.50
N GLU A 141 6.74 7.40 -39.41
CA GLU A 141 6.63 7.17 -40.84
C GLU A 141 6.84 5.69 -41.22
N ALA A 142 7.88 5.05 -40.67
CA ALA A 142 8.20 3.66 -40.99
C ALA A 142 7.12 2.68 -40.49
N VAL A 143 6.53 2.92 -39.32
CA VAL A 143 5.48 2.06 -38.75
C VAL A 143 4.17 2.30 -39.52
N THR A 144 3.75 3.55 -39.73
CA THR A 144 2.50 3.89 -40.44
C THR A 144 2.51 3.44 -41.87
N ALA A 145 3.68 3.45 -42.57
CA ALA A 145 3.81 2.96 -43.92
C ALA A 145 3.63 1.44 -44.06
N LYS A 146 3.95 0.65 -43.03
CA LYS A 146 3.91 -0.81 -43.08
C LYS A 146 2.71 -1.43 -42.36
N PHE A 147 2.20 -0.79 -41.32
CA PHE A 147 1.15 -1.31 -40.48
C PHE A 147 -0.03 -0.35 -40.45
N PRO A 148 -1.24 -0.79 -40.82
CA PRO A 148 -2.42 0.07 -40.82
C PRO A 148 -2.74 0.54 -39.39
N ILE A 149 -2.94 1.84 -39.24
CA ILE A 149 -3.36 2.51 -38.03
C ILE A 149 -4.85 2.83 -38.10
N GLU A 150 -5.55 2.78 -36.98
CA GLU A 150 -6.96 3.13 -36.92
C GLU A 150 -7.21 4.57 -37.40
N ASP A 151 -8.16 4.74 -38.31
CA ASP A 151 -8.48 6.04 -38.91
C ASP A 151 -8.81 7.09 -37.84
N GLY A 152 -8.08 8.22 -37.88
CA GLY A 152 -8.23 9.31 -36.91
C GLY A 152 -7.51 9.10 -35.57
N SER A 153 -6.75 8.00 -35.39
CA SER A 153 -5.90 7.82 -34.21
C SER A 153 -4.64 8.72 -34.32
N ILE A 154 -4.28 9.29 -33.15
CA ILE A 154 -3.07 10.13 -33.05
C ILE A 154 -1.96 9.24 -32.49
N VAL A 155 -0.76 9.30 -33.07
CA VAL A 155 0.43 8.70 -32.52
C VAL A 155 0.86 9.54 -31.31
N GLU A 156 0.78 8.94 -30.14
CA GLU A 156 1.17 9.59 -28.88
C GLU A 156 2.65 9.31 -28.60
N THR A 157 3.45 10.34 -28.44
CA THR A 157 4.86 10.20 -28.06
C THR A 157 5.18 10.99 -26.79
N ASP A 158 5.54 10.28 -25.73
CA ASP A 158 6.02 10.85 -24.48
C ASP A 158 7.54 10.69 -24.38
N THR A 159 8.24 11.73 -23.97
CA THR A 159 9.70 11.69 -23.80
C THR A 159 10.11 12.27 -22.46
N ILE A 160 10.95 11.55 -21.74
CA ILE A 160 11.55 12.00 -20.50
C ILE A 160 13.07 11.87 -20.60
N SER A 161 13.79 12.99 -20.49
CA SER A 161 15.25 12.96 -20.51
C SER A 161 15.83 12.19 -19.34
N SER A 162 16.99 11.57 -19.55
CA SER A 162 17.70 10.80 -18.51
C SER A 162 18.04 11.64 -17.27
N SER A 163 18.27 12.93 -17.42
CA SER A 163 18.50 13.88 -16.33
C SER A 163 17.27 14.03 -15.43
N VAL A 164 16.10 14.23 -16.03
CA VAL A 164 14.82 14.33 -15.31
C VAL A 164 14.50 13.02 -14.61
N SER A 165 14.66 11.89 -15.29
CA SER A 165 14.45 10.56 -14.74
C SER A 165 15.35 10.29 -13.52
N SER A 166 16.64 10.65 -13.60
CA SER A 166 17.56 10.51 -12.48
C SER A 166 17.14 11.34 -11.26
N THR A 167 16.70 12.58 -11.49
CA THR A 167 16.18 13.45 -10.44
C THR A 167 14.90 12.89 -9.81
N MET A 168 13.98 12.39 -10.62
CA MET A 168 12.75 11.75 -10.16
C MET A 168 13.04 10.55 -9.27
N LYS A 169 13.98 9.65 -9.66
CA LYS A 169 14.41 8.52 -8.83
C LYS A 169 14.96 8.95 -7.47
N LYS A 170 15.86 9.94 -7.46
CA LYS A 170 16.44 10.45 -6.22
C LYS A 170 15.37 11.01 -5.29
N ASN A 171 14.48 11.84 -5.82
CA ASN A 171 13.39 12.44 -5.07
C ASN A 171 12.42 11.37 -4.53
N ALA A 172 12.14 10.34 -5.33
CA ALA A 172 11.32 9.20 -4.94
C ALA A 172 11.89 8.47 -3.72
N ILE A 173 13.16 8.07 -3.79
CA ILE A 173 13.84 7.36 -2.71
C ILE A 173 13.90 8.24 -1.46
N LEU A 174 14.27 9.51 -1.62
CA LEU A 174 14.34 10.48 -0.52
C LEU A 174 12.97 10.67 0.15
N SER A 175 11.90 10.80 -0.63
CA SER A 175 10.54 10.95 -0.10
C SER A 175 10.10 9.75 0.74
N VAL A 176 10.36 8.52 0.28
CA VAL A 176 10.05 7.30 1.03
C VAL A 176 10.84 7.23 2.33
N ILE A 177 12.15 7.55 2.29
CA ILE A 177 13.00 7.56 3.48
C ILE A 177 12.50 8.60 4.50
N LEU A 178 12.26 9.84 4.06
CA LEU A 178 11.77 10.92 4.93
C LEU A 178 10.39 10.60 5.52
N ALA A 179 9.49 10.07 4.72
CA ALA A 179 8.16 9.65 5.19
C ALA A 179 8.28 8.53 6.25
N THR A 180 9.15 7.54 6.02
CA THR A 180 9.38 6.45 6.98
C THR A 180 9.96 6.98 8.29
N ILE A 181 10.95 7.87 8.23
CA ILE A 181 11.55 8.49 9.43
C ILE A 181 10.50 9.33 10.19
N ALA A 182 9.74 10.16 9.49
CA ALA A 182 8.69 10.97 10.11
C ALA A 182 7.63 10.09 10.80
N MET A 183 7.27 8.98 10.17
CA MET A 183 6.34 7.99 10.72
C MET A 183 6.90 7.31 11.99
N LEU A 184 8.17 6.94 11.97
CA LEU A 184 8.87 6.40 13.15
C LEU A 184 8.86 7.36 14.33
N ILE A 185 9.21 8.61 14.08
CA ILE A 185 9.20 9.67 15.09
C ILE A 185 7.78 9.84 15.65
N TYR A 186 6.77 9.89 14.78
CA TYR A 186 5.37 10.01 15.19
C TYR A 186 4.93 8.85 16.09
N ILE A 187 5.21 7.61 15.70
CA ILE A 187 4.83 6.43 16.49
C ILE A 187 5.55 6.43 17.84
N PHE A 188 6.85 6.72 17.84
CA PHE A 188 7.63 6.79 19.08
C PHE A 188 7.11 7.88 20.02
N ALA A 189 6.83 9.06 19.51
CA ALA A 189 6.25 10.17 20.30
C ALA A 189 4.86 9.82 20.83
N ARG A 190 4.03 9.12 20.03
CA ARG A 190 2.67 8.73 20.37
C ARG A 190 2.60 7.66 21.45
N PHE A 191 3.44 6.63 21.36
CA PHE A 191 3.39 5.49 22.26
C PHE A 191 4.42 5.53 23.39
N ARG A 192 5.51 6.27 23.23
CA ARG A 192 6.63 6.39 24.18
C ARG A 192 7.18 5.03 24.66
N ASP A 193 7.10 4.02 23.79
CA ASP A 193 7.59 2.67 24.02
C ASP A 193 8.18 2.14 22.70
N ILE A 194 9.46 1.78 22.76
CA ILE A 194 10.24 1.31 21.62
C ILE A 194 9.69 0.01 21.02
N LYS A 195 9.06 -0.85 21.84
CA LYS A 195 8.51 -2.15 21.40
C LYS A 195 7.32 -1.95 20.46
N PHE A 196 6.44 -0.97 20.75
CA PHE A 196 5.34 -0.61 19.88
C PHE A 196 5.85 -0.01 18.58
N ALA A 197 6.86 0.86 18.65
CA ALA A 197 7.46 1.48 17.47
C ALA A 197 8.13 0.44 16.56
N LEU A 198 8.96 -0.44 17.11
CA LEU A 198 9.62 -1.50 16.34
C LEU A 198 8.61 -2.47 15.72
N ALA A 199 7.59 -2.89 16.45
CA ALA A 199 6.56 -3.78 15.91
C ALA A 199 5.78 -3.14 14.75
N ALA A 200 5.44 -1.85 14.85
CA ALA A 200 4.80 -1.12 13.77
C ALA A 200 5.70 -1.02 12.53
N VAL A 201 6.99 -0.73 12.71
CA VAL A 201 7.95 -0.65 11.60
C VAL A 201 8.12 -1.98 10.90
N MET A 202 8.24 -3.08 11.66
CA MET A 202 8.34 -4.42 11.07
C MET A 202 7.09 -4.75 10.24
N ALA A 203 5.90 -4.38 10.71
CA ALA A 203 4.66 -4.58 9.98
C ALA A 203 4.61 -3.72 8.69
N LEU A 204 5.00 -2.43 8.78
CA LEU A 204 5.06 -1.54 7.62
C LEU A 204 6.08 -2.01 6.58
N LEU A 205 7.25 -2.46 7.02
CA LEU A 205 8.27 -3.01 6.12
C LEU A 205 7.74 -4.25 5.39
N GLN A 206 7.03 -5.12 6.09
CA GLN A 206 6.37 -6.29 5.50
C GLN A 206 5.32 -5.86 4.46
N ASP A 207 4.49 -4.84 4.73
CA ASP A 207 3.48 -4.34 3.79
C ASP A 207 4.14 -3.85 2.50
N VAL A 208 5.18 -3.03 2.61
CA VAL A 208 5.95 -2.52 1.47
C VAL A 208 6.53 -3.66 0.65
N LEU A 209 7.16 -4.66 1.30
CA LEU A 209 7.78 -5.79 0.61
C LEU A 209 6.75 -6.67 -0.12
N VAL A 210 5.57 -6.89 0.46
CA VAL A 210 4.50 -7.67 -0.20
C VAL A 210 3.92 -6.88 -1.39
N VAL A 211 3.78 -5.57 -1.28
CA VAL A 211 3.33 -4.75 -2.42
C VAL A 211 4.40 -4.72 -3.53
N ILE A 212 5.69 -4.63 -3.19
CA ILE A 212 6.78 -4.78 -4.19
C ILE A 212 6.72 -6.16 -4.85
N THR A 213 6.41 -7.22 -4.09
CA THR A 213 6.18 -8.55 -4.65
C THR A 213 5.06 -8.54 -5.69
N PHE A 214 3.95 -7.89 -5.40
CA PHE A 214 2.84 -7.73 -6.34
C PHE A 214 3.30 -7.03 -7.64
N TYR A 215 4.04 -5.92 -7.52
CA TYR A 215 4.61 -5.22 -8.68
C TYR A 215 5.56 -6.11 -9.50
N ALA A 216 6.38 -6.92 -8.84
CA ALA A 216 7.32 -7.83 -9.51
C ALA A 216 6.61 -8.95 -10.26
N VAL A 217 5.61 -9.61 -9.61
CA VAL A 217 4.89 -10.76 -10.17
C VAL A 217 4.00 -10.34 -11.34
N PHE A 218 3.22 -9.27 -11.16
CA PHE A 218 2.26 -8.80 -12.17
C PHE A 218 2.86 -7.82 -13.18
N ARG A 219 4.16 -7.52 -13.06
CA ARG A 219 4.89 -6.60 -13.96
C ARG A 219 4.22 -5.22 -14.08
N VAL A 220 3.56 -4.76 -13.01
CA VAL A 220 2.94 -3.44 -12.96
C VAL A 220 4.02 -2.35 -13.12
N PRO A 221 3.78 -1.27 -13.90
CA PRO A 221 4.76 -0.21 -14.08
C PRO A 221 5.12 0.50 -12.76
N VAL A 222 6.42 0.63 -12.49
CA VAL A 222 6.97 1.32 -11.31
C VAL A 222 7.39 2.74 -11.70
N GLY A 223 6.57 3.72 -11.35
CA GLY A 223 6.77 5.14 -11.64
C GLY A 223 6.36 6.04 -10.48
N ASN A 224 5.99 7.27 -10.75
CA ASN A 224 5.52 8.22 -9.72
C ASN A 224 4.25 7.73 -9.01
N THR A 225 3.38 7.05 -9.72
CA THR A 225 2.17 6.40 -9.16
C THR A 225 2.51 5.35 -8.12
N PHE A 226 3.62 4.60 -8.31
CA PHE A 226 4.13 3.65 -7.32
C PHE A 226 4.47 4.34 -5.99
N ILE A 227 5.15 5.51 -6.03
CA ILE A 227 5.52 6.23 -4.81
C ILE A 227 4.29 6.71 -4.07
N ALA A 228 3.35 7.34 -4.79
CA ALA A 228 2.09 7.80 -4.21
C ALA A 228 1.30 6.62 -3.58
N CYS A 229 1.28 5.47 -4.25
CA CYS A 229 0.68 4.24 -3.77
C CYS A 229 1.35 3.77 -2.47
N MET A 230 2.69 3.68 -2.43
CA MET A 230 3.45 3.26 -1.24
C MET A 230 3.20 4.17 -0.05
N LEU A 231 3.25 5.49 -0.23
CA LEU A 231 2.98 6.44 0.84
C LEU A 231 1.54 6.34 1.37
N THR A 232 0.58 6.11 0.49
CA THR A 232 -0.83 5.92 0.84
C THR A 232 -1.02 4.63 1.64
N ILE A 233 -0.41 3.52 1.21
CA ILE A 233 -0.49 2.21 1.88
C ILE A 233 0.13 2.30 3.28
N VAL A 234 1.30 2.91 3.41
CA VAL A 234 1.97 3.13 4.70
C VAL A 234 1.07 3.94 5.63
N GLY A 235 0.47 5.04 5.14
CA GLY A 235 -0.46 5.87 5.92
C GLY A 235 -1.73 5.11 6.34
N TYR A 236 -2.26 4.26 5.48
CA TYR A 236 -3.43 3.44 5.78
C TYR A 236 -3.12 2.34 6.81
N SER A 237 -2.06 1.58 6.59
CA SER A 237 -1.67 0.47 7.48
C SER A 237 -1.39 0.94 8.90
N ILE A 238 -0.70 2.08 9.04
CA ILE A 238 -0.40 2.62 10.36
C ILE A 238 -1.66 3.02 11.13
N ASN A 239 -2.72 3.48 10.45
CA ASN A 239 -3.98 3.83 11.10
C ASN A 239 -4.60 2.61 11.81
N GLY A 240 -4.65 1.45 11.14
CA GLY A 240 -5.10 0.20 11.74
C GLY A 240 -4.25 -0.24 12.92
N THR A 241 -2.94 -0.15 12.78
CA THR A 241 -1.96 -0.45 13.82
C THR A 241 -2.14 0.41 15.07
N ILE A 242 -2.32 1.72 14.91
CA ILE A 242 -2.52 2.67 16.02
C ILE A 242 -3.80 2.32 16.81
N ILE A 243 -4.89 2.02 16.13
CA ILE A 243 -6.16 1.66 16.77
C ILE A 243 -6.00 0.44 17.67
N ILE A 244 -5.30 -0.59 17.20
CA ILE A 244 -5.06 -1.82 17.97
C ILE A 244 -4.11 -1.55 19.14
N PHE A 245 -3.03 -0.82 18.92
CA PHE A 245 -2.07 -0.50 19.96
C PHE A 245 -2.63 0.43 21.04
N ASP A 246 -3.45 1.41 20.67
CA ASP A 246 -4.15 2.25 21.65
C ASP A 246 -5.07 1.39 22.53
N ARG A 247 -5.77 0.41 21.95
CA ARG A 247 -6.62 -0.50 22.70
C ARG A 247 -5.83 -1.43 23.60
N ILE A 248 -4.73 -2.00 23.14
CA ILE A 248 -3.84 -2.80 23.99
C ILE A 248 -3.35 -1.97 25.18
N ARG A 249 -2.90 -0.73 24.92
CA ARG A 249 -2.42 0.19 25.96
C ARG A 249 -3.51 0.59 26.95
N GLU A 250 -4.72 0.83 26.47
CA GLU A 250 -5.88 1.10 27.33
C GLU A 250 -6.16 -0.07 28.28
N MET A 251 -6.20 -1.28 27.75
CA MET A 251 -6.43 -2.49 28.54
C MET A 251 -5.28 -2.81 29.50
N LEU A 252 -4.03 -2.52 29.11
CA LEU A 252 -2.88 -2.65 30.00
C LEU A 252 -2.97 -1.70 31.22
N LYS A 253 -3.51 -0.50 31.05
CA LYS A 253 -3.72 0.45 32.17
C LYS A 253 -4.74 -0.05 33.19
N SER A 254 -5.71 -0.83 32.77
CA SER A 254 -6.73 -1.44 33.65
C SER A 254 -6.37 -2.84 34.11
N ALA A 255 -5.24 -3.39 33.66
CA ALA A 255 -4.78 -4.71 34.02
C ALA A 255 -4.35 -4.80 35.51
N ASN A 256 -4.48 -6.01 36.07
CA ASN A 256 -4.00 -6.35 37.42
C ASN A 256 -2.96 -7.45 37.31
N SER A 257 -2.29 -7.77 38.45
CA SER A 257 -1.20 -8.74 38.48
C SER A 257 -1.61 -10.18 38.10
N LYS A 258 -2.91 -10.48 38.00
CA LYS A 258 -3.44 -11.79 37.60
C LYS A 258 -3.84 -11.84 36.13
N THR A 259 -3.79 -10.71 35.41
CA THR A 259 -4.23 -10.61 34.02
C THR A 259 -3.31 -11.43 33.09
N ASN A 260 -3.91 -12.23 32.23
CA ASN A 260 -3.19 -12.97 31.19
C ASN A 260 -2.97 -12.04 29.98
N ILE A 261 -1.70 -11.77 29.65
CA ILE A 261 -1.32 -10.86 28.54
C ILE A 261 -1.87 -11.37 27.20
N THR A 262 -1.84 -12.69 26.95
CA THR A 262 -2.33 -13.27 25.70
C THR A 262 -3.81 -13.02 25.52
N GLU A 263 -4.61 -13.23 26.56
CA GLU A 263 -6.05 -12.96 26.53
C GLU A 263 -6.36 -11.46 26.38
N LEU A 264 -5.58 -10.61 27.05
CA LEU A 264 -5.70 -9.16 26.95
C LEU A 264 -5.48 -8.70 25.51
N VAL A 265 -4.41 -9.15 24.86
CA VAL A 265 -4.09 -8.77 23.47
C VAL A 265 -5.15 -9.30 22.51
N ASN A 266 -5.56 -10.56 22.64
CA ASN A 266 -6.63 -11.15 21.82
C ASN A 266 -7.95 -10.38 21.97
N SER A 267 -8.30 -9.97 23.18
CA SER A 267 -9.48 -9.17 23.48
C SER A 267 -9.37 -7.77 22.89
N ALA A 268 -8.20 -7.13 22.95
CA ALA A 268 -7.95 -5.83 22.34
C ALA A 268 -8.15 -5.88 20.82
N ILE A 269 -7.54 -6.87 20.14
CA ILE A 269 -7.69 -7.05 18.69
C ILE A 269 -9.16 -7.31 18.34
N THR A 270 -9.81 -8.23 19.06
CA THR A 270 -11.22 -8.59 18.79
C THR A 270 -12.15 -7.39 18.94
N SER A 271 -11.93 -6.54 19.95
CA SER A 271 -12.76 -5.35 20.19
C SER A 271 -12.63 -4.27 19.10
N THR A 272 -11.47 -4.20 18.44
CA THR A 272 -11.21 -3.24 17.37
C THR A 272 -11.47 -3.80 15.97
N LEU A 273 -11.62 -5.11 15.84
CA LEU A 273 -11.72 -5.83 14.57
C LEU A 273 -12.85 -5.31 13.69
N THR A 274 -14.04 -5.09 14.24
CA THR A 274 -15.18 -4.58 13.47
C THR A 274 -14.91 -3.20 12.88
N ARG A 275 -14.28 -2.32 13.64
CA ARG A 275 -13.92 -0.99 13.17
C ARG A 275 -12.91 -1.09 12.02
N ASN A 276 -11.88 -1.93 12.17
CA ASN A 276 -10.87 -2.13 11.13
C ASN A 276 -11.47 -2.75 9.87
N ILE A 277 -12.35 -3.76 9.99
CA ILE A 277 -13.05 -4.36 8.85
C ILE A 277 -13.92 -3.32 8.13
N ASN A 278 -14.75 -2.58 8.84
CA ASN A 278 -15.66 -1.60 8.25
C ASN A 278 -14.86 -0.50 7.52
N THR A 279 -13.78 0.01 8.13
CA THR A 279 -12.91 1.01 7.49
C THR A 279 -12.27 0.46 6.23
N THR A 280 -11.77 -0.78 6.26
CA THR A 280 -11.15 -1.45 5.12
C THR A 280 -12.17 -1.65 3.99
N ILE A 281 -13.35 -2.18 4.30
CA ILE A 281 -14.41 -2.43 3.31
C ILE A 281 -14.85 -1.11 2.64
N THR A 282 -15.10 -0.06 3.41
CA THR A 282 -15.52 1.24 2.84
C THR A 282 -14.46 1.83 1.92
N THR A 283 -13.18 1.69 2.26
CA THR A 283 -12.07 2.14 1.40
C THR A 283 -11.94 1.26 0.15
N LEU A 284 -12.07 -0.07 0.31
CA LEU A 284 -12.02 -1.00 -0.82
C LEU A 284 -13.16 -0.78 -1.81
N ILE A 285 -14.38 -0.52 -1.35
CA ILE A 285 -15.52 -0.21 -2.23
C ILE A 285 -15.17 0.99 -3.13
N MET A 286 -14.63 2.07 -2.55
CA MET A 286 -14.22 3.25 -3.32
C MET A 286 -13.14 2.91 -4.35
N LEU A 287 -12.11 2.17 -3.96
CA LEU A 287 -11.00 1.82 -4.87
C LEU A 287 -11.43 0.85 -5.97
N VAL A 288 -12.30 -0.11 -5.66
CA VAL A 288 -12.86 -1.03 -6.66
C VAL A 288 -13.70 -0.27 -7.68
N MET A 289 -14.51 0.70 -7.24
CA MET A 289 -15.25 1.56 -8.16
C MET A 289 -14.32 2.41 -9.03
N LEU A 290 -13.24 2.95 -8.47
CA LEU A 290 -12.22 3.65 -9.25
C LEU A 290 -11.52 2.72 -10.26
N TYR A 291 -11.28 1.47 -9.90
CA TYR A 291 -10.69 0.48 -10.81
C TYR A 291 -11.64 0.11 -11.95
N ILE A 292 -12.93 -0.05 -11.69
CA ILE A 292 -13.92 -0.45 -12.70
C ILE A 292 -14.22 0.72 -13.65
N LEU A 293 -14.49 1.91 -13.10
CA LEU A 293 -14.98 3.07 -13.84
C LEU A 293 -13.86 4.03 -14.30
N GLY A 294 -12.65 3.89 -13.75
CA GLY A 294 -11.55 4.79 -14.01
C GLY A 294 -10.90 4.59 -15.39
N VAL A 295 -10.25 5.63 -15.88
CA VAL A 295 -9.37 5.56 -17.04
C VAL A 295 -8.10 4.75 -16.72
N THR A 296 -7.33 4.37 -17.74
CA THR A 296 -6.16 3.47 -17.61
C THR A 296 -5.19 3.92 -16.50
N SER A 297 -4.83 5.20 -16.44
CA SER A 297 -3.93 5.72 -15.41
C SER A 297 -4.49 5.57 -13.98
N VAL A 298 -5.82 5.71 -13.82
CA VAL A 298 -6.50 5.51 -12.52
C VAL A 298 -6.53 4.04 -12.15
N LYS A 299 -6.70 3.13 -13.12
CA LYS A 299 -6.67 1.67 -12.90
C LYS A 299 -5.29 1.20 -12.47
N GLU A 300 -4.23 1.70 -13.10
CA GLU A 300 -2.83 1.40 -12.75
C GLU A 300 -2.49 1.83 -11.32
N PHE A 301 -3.10 2.90 -10.82
CA PHE A 301 -2.96 3.35 -9.44
C PHE A 301 -3.85 2.58 -8.46
N SER A 302 -5.10 2.31 -8.85
CA SER A 302 -6.11 1.73 -7.95
C SER A 302 -5.82 0.27 -7.61
N LEU A 303 -5.34 -0.52 -8.58
CA LEU A 303 -5.11 -1.96 -8.40
C LEU A 303 -4.04 -2.25 -7.31
N PRO A 304 -2.83 -1.64 -7.35
CA PRO A 304 -1.87 -1.81 -6.26
C PRO A 304 -2.36 -1.29 -4.91
N LEU A 305 -3.17 -0.22 -4.90
CA LEU A 305 -3.78 0.27 -3.66
C LEU A 305 -4.76 -0.73 -3.05
N ILE A 306 -5.60 -1.39 -3.85
CA ILE A 306 -6.50 -2.44 -3.38
C ILE A 306 -5.68 -3.53 -2.69
N VAL A 307 -4.63 -4.02 -3.34
CA VAL A 307 -3.73 -5.04 -2.76
C VAL A 307 -3.09 -4.53 -1.47
N GLY A 308 -2.54 -3.32 -1.48
CA GLY A 308 -1.86 -2.73 -0.34
C GLY A 308 -2.78 -2.51 0.87
N ILE A 309 -4.04 -2.13 0.66
CA ILE A 309 -5.03 -1.97 1.74
C ILE A 309 -5.41 -3.33 2.34
N ILE A 310 -5.56 -4.37 1.53
CA ILE A 310 -5.80 -5.73 2.01
C ILE A 310 -4.61 -6.23 2.84
N VAL A 311 -3.40 -6.01 2.35
CA VAL A 311 -2.15 -6.37 3.05
C VAL A 311 -2.01 -5.56 4.35
N GLY A 312 -2.27 -4.26 4.33
CA GLY A 312 -2.23 -3.39 5.51
C GLY A 312 -3.27 -3.76 6.58
N PHE A 313 -4.47 -4.17 6.18
CA PHE A 313 -5.45 -4.75 7.10
C PHE A 313 -4.93 -6.04 7.73
N TYR A 314 -4.42 -6.95 6.91
CA TYR A 314 -3.84 -8.20 7.37
C TYR A 314 -2.69 -7.98 8.35
N SER A 315 -1.73 -7.12 8.02
CA SER A 315 -0.58 -6.84 8.87
C SER A 315 -0.97 -6.17 10.18
N SER A 316 -1.88 -5.21 10.15
CA SER A 316 -2.37 -4.53 11.36
C SER A 316 -3.02 -5.50 12.33
N VAL A 317 -3.90 -6.40 11.85
CA VAL A 317 -4.66 -7.33 12.69
C VAL A 317 -3.80 -8.49 13.18
N PHE A 318 -3.01 -9.11 12.29
CA PHE A 318 -2.34 -10.38 12.59
C PHE A 318 -0.86 -10.24 12.93
N LEU A 319 -0.14 -9.32 12.28
CA LEU A 319 1.31 -9.25 12.43
C LEU A 319 1.76 -8.25 13.49
N THR A 320 1.18 -7.05 13.51
CA THR A 320 1.64 -5.97 14.38
C THR A 320 1.59 -6.36 15.86
N SER A 321 0.46 -6.90 16.31
CA SER A 321 0.32 -7.38 17.69
C SER A 321 1.20 -8.60 17.99
N SER A 322 1.41 -9.47 16.98
CA SER A 322 2.29 -10.63 17.09
C SER A 322 3.75 -10.21 17.24
N PHE A 323 4.21 -9.24 16.48
CA PHE A 323 5.57 -8.68 16.60
C PHE A 323 5.77 -8.00 17.94
N TRP A 324 4.82 -7.16 18.38
CA TRP A 324 4.89 -6.56 19.71
C TRP A 324 4.97 -7.62 20.83
N TYR A 325 4.13 -8.66 20.75
CA TYR A 325 4.12 -9.76 21.70
C TYR A 325 5.47 -10.50 21.73
N MET A 326 6.11 -10.71 20.56
CA MET A 326 7.42 -11.36 20.47
C MET A 326 8.57 -10.47 20.94
N LEU A 327 8.52 -9.16 20.72
CA LEU A 327 9.54 -8.18 21.14
C LEU A 327 9.54 -7.92 22.66
N GLY A 328 8.82 -8.73 23.43
CA GLY A 328 8.82 -8.68 24.88
C GLY A 328 7.51 -8.21 25.49
N GLY A 329 6.44 -8.03 24.67
CA GLY A 329 5.10 -7.78 25.18
C GLY A 329 4.54 -8.93 26.03
N LYS A 330 5.05 -10.16 25.85
CA LYS A 330 4.68 -11.35 26.65
C LYS A 330 5.21 -11.33 28.09
N ASN A 331 6.19 -10.49 28.41
CA ASN A 331 6.82 -10.48 29.72
C ASN A 331 5.89 -9.82 30.76
N ARG A 332 5.69 -10.47 31.88
CA ARG A 332 4.92 -9.95 33.03
C ARG A 332 5.35 -8.55 33.47
N GLY A 333 6.61 -8.22 33.31
CA GLY A 333 7.15 -6.90 33.62
C GLY A 333 6.39 -5.73 32.93
N VAL A 334 5.73 -5.97 31.80
CA VAL A 334 4.89 -4.97 31.12
C VAL A 334 3.64 -4.65 31.94
N ILE A 335 3.02 -5.67 32.56
CA ILE A 335 1.88 -5.49 33.48
C ILE A 335 2.35 -4.82 34.77
N ASP A 336 3.45 -5.32 35.36
CA ASP A 336 3.98 -4.79 36.59
C ASP A 336 4.37 -3.32 36.47
N GLU A 337 4.95 -2.91 35.31
CA GLU A 337 5.25 -1.51 35.04
C GLU A 337 3.98 -0.67 34.91
N ALA A 338 2.95 -1.18 34.24
CA ALA A 338 1.66 -0.48 34.09
C ALA A 338 0.96 -0.32 35.47
N VAL A 339 0.95 -1.37 36.31
CA VAL A 339 0.40 -1.35 37.67
C VAL A 339 1.16 -0.36 38.54
N ASN A 340 2.50 -0.36 38.50
CA ASN A 340 3.34 0.55 39.29
C ASN A 340 3.16 2.02 38.86
N LYS A 341 3.06 2.30 37.55
CA LYS A 341 2.74 3.64 37.05
C LYS A 341 1.38 4.15 37.54
N ARG A 342 0.39 3.25 37.59
CA ARG A 342 -0.94 3.59 38.11
C ARG A 342 -0.89 3.88 39.63
N LYS A 343 -0.26 3.03 40.43
CA LYS A 343 -0.11 3.25 41.88
C LYS A 343 0.61 4.58 42.19
N LYS A 344 1.65 4.91 41.41
CA LYS A 344 2.37 6.17 41.56
C LYS A 344 1.50 7.37 41.19
N ALA A 345 0.67 7.29 40.15
CA ALA A 345 -0.26 8.35 39.81
C ALA A 345 -1.37 8.55 40.86
N GLU A 346 -1.87 7.47 41.46
CA GLU A 346 -2.86 7.48 42.55
C GLU A 346 -2.29 8.10 43.84
N SER A 347 -1.00 7.83 44.17
CA SER A 347 -0.33 8.43 45.32
C SER A 347 -0.14 9.95 45.15
N ILE A 348 0.33 10.40 43.98
CA ILE A 348 0.51 11.82 43.69
C ILE A 348 -0.84 12.57 43.73
N GLY A 349 -1.93 11.95 43.23
CA GLY A 349 -3.28 12.54 43.28
C GLY A 349 -3.86 12.64 44.70
N LYS A 350 -3.44 11.76 45.63
CA LYS A 350 -3.86 11.83 47.03
C LYS A 350 -3.08 12.88 47.80
N ASP A 351 -1.79 13.03 47.54
CA ASP A 351 -0.95 14.06 48.20
C ASP A 351 -1.28 15.45 47.73
N GLY A 352 -1.72 15.64 46.47
CA GLY A 352 -2.19 16.93 45.94
C GLY A 352 -3.60 17.36 46.36
N ALA A 353 -4.38 16.47 46.97
CA ALA A 353 -5.72 16.75 47.48
C ALA A 353 -5.71 17.11 49.01
N GLN A 354 -4.53 17.13 49.61
CA GLN A 354 -4.33 17.48 51.04
C GLN A 354 -3.67 18.87 51.26
N VAL A 355 -3.55 19.65 50.20
CA VAL A 355 -3.08 21.07 50.28
C VAL A 355 -4.26 22.00 49.81
#